data_6a6ab7033fc71d90635707d7f2b65c1f
#
_entry.id   6a6ab7033fc71d90635707d7f2b65c1f
#
_cell.length_a   1.000
_cell.length_b   1.000
_cell.length_c   1.000
_cell.angle_alpha   90.00
_cell.angle_beta   90.00
_cell.angle_gamma   90.00
#
_symmetry.space_group_name_H-M   'P 1'
#
loop_
_entity.id
_entity.type
_entity.pdbx_description
1 polymer ?
#
loop_
_entity_poly.entity_id
_entity_poly.type
_entity_poly.pdbx_seq_one_letter_code
_entity_poly.pdbx_strand_id
1 'polypeptide(L)'
;MSTDLSNAVPEAAQTPSEEADSKFADGSHEVTAQVFPIRTVVTCVAAVWLVAAVVAAAWFGVGWVRAGFFTDAPRAQARDSALDAARQAALNLSSMNPDDVEGSIKLMQSSMTGQMLDEFNQNHDRIKQTAQESRTRLDAKILGASLTSLDSERDKAAAIVVVQQTQTAPNVPVQSFRATWTLDLSKVGGLWKTDQANSLGQLVPLDNAGSTASPQQAAPSAQPGPATPAPAPSGTPAPAPQSQPGS
;
A
#
# COMPACT_ATOMS: atom_id res chain seq x y z
N MET A 1 -20.23 25.13 -50.54
CA MET A 1 -20.12 26.59 -50.54
C MET A 1 -18.65 26.86 -50.35
N SER A 2 -17.79 26.82 -51.41
CA SER A 2 -17.63 27.89 -52.44
C SER A 2 -17.29 29.20 -51.76
N THR A 3 -16.15 29.73 -51.90
CA THR A 3 -15.48 30.47 -52.98
C THR A 3 -14.15 30.94 -52.42
N ASP A 4 -12.94 30.73 -52.98
CA ASP A 4 -12.38 31.11 -54.27
C ASP A 4 -11.89 32.56 -54.36
N LEU A 5 -10.75 32.68 -55.03
CA LEU A 5 -10.18 33.84 -55.74
C LEU A 5 -9.11 34.62 -54.92
N SER A 6 -7.87 34.55 -55.27
CA SER A 6 -7.18 34.78 -56.56
C SER A 6 -6.53 36.16 -56.66
N ASN A 7 -5.31 36.15 -57.12
CA ASN A 7 -4.64 37.20 -57.92
C ASN A 7 -4.04 38.43 -57.19
N ALA A 8 -2.88 38.98 -57.45
CA ALA A 8 -2.17 39.10 -58.71
C ALA A 8 -0.72 39.58 -58.45
N VAL A 9 0.19 39.13 -59.27
CA VAL A 9 1.46 39.78 -59.68
C VAL A 9 1.11 40.93 -60.63
N PRO A 10 1.91 42.02 -60.72
CA PRO A 10 2.91 42.16 -61.75
C PRO A 10 4.19 42.90 -61.24
N GLU A 11 5.38 42.47 -61.66
CA GLU A 11 6.12 42.73 -62.90
C GLU A 11 6.77 44.13 -63.10
N ALA A 12 8.06 44.03 -63.37
CA ALA A 12 8.92 44.86 -64.27
C ALA A 12 9.41 46.22 -63.74
N ALA A 13 10.63 46.48 -63.83
CA ALA A 13 11.64 46.64 -64.82
C ALA A 13 12.64 47.75 -64.49
N GLN A 14 13.82 47.49 -64.82
CA GLN A 14 14.82 48.30 -65.52
C GLN A 14 15.95 48.94 -64.71
N THR A 15 17.10 48.40 -65.00
CA THR A 15 18.43 49.02 -65.03
C THR A 15 18.41 50.32 -65.91
N PRO A 16 19.40 51.25 -65.77
CA PRO A 16 20.71 51.02 -66.30
C PRO A 16 21.92 51.68 -65.58
N SER A 17 23.04 51.13 -65.89
CA SER A 17 24.45 51.58 -66.08
C SER A 17 24.81 53.07 -65.86
N GLU A 18 25.97 53.28 -65.27
CA GLU A 18 27.14 53.95 -65.89
C GLU A 18 28.23 54.22 -64.80
N GLU A 19 29.32 53.59 -64.90
CA GLU A 19 30.68 54.02 -65.29
C GLU A 19 31.19 55.30 -64.63
N ALA A 20 32.28 55.20 -63.97
CA ALA A 20 33.56 55.95 -64.07
C ALA A 20 34.35 55.88 -62.76
N ASP A 21 35.40 55.18 -62.82
CA ASP A 21 36.83 55.49 -62.99
C ASP A 21 37.54 56.12 -61.79
N SER A 22 38.69 55.46 -61.60
CA SER A 22 40.00 55.92 -61.13
C SER A 22 40.31 56.02 -59.63
N LYS A 23 41.19 55.08 -59.28
CA LYS A 23 42.58 55.34 -58.83
C LYS A 23 42.78 55.87 -57.42
N PHE A 24 43.43 55.12 -56.60
CA PHE A 24 44.78 55.23 -56.03
C PHE A 24 44.89 54.21 -54.85
N ALA A 25 45.78 53.27 -55.06
CA ALA A 25 47.06 53.02 -54.41
C ALA A 25 47.00 52.53 -52.94
N ASP A 26 47.43 51.29 -52.82
CA ASP A 26 48.48 50.73 -51.98
C ASP A 26 48.33 50.86 -50.47
N GLY A 27 48.16 49.75 -49.85
CA GLY A 27 48.22 49.51 -48.43
C GLY A 27 47.99 48.04 -48.13
N SER A 28 48.99 47.22 -48.49
CA SER A 28 49.06 45.79 -48.20
C SER A 28 49.03 45.58 -46.68
N HIS A 29 47.88 45.24 -46.20
CA HIS A 29 47.76 44.46 -44.95
C HIS A 29 47.07 43.14 -45.36
N GLU A 30 47.85 42.12 -45.59
CA GLU A 30 47.43 40.75 -45.62
C GLU A 30 46.85 40.41 -44.25
N VAL A 31 45.56 40.65 -44.08
CA VAL A 31 44.81 39.95 -43.09
C VAL A 31 44.55 38.56 -43.67
N THR A 32 45.43 37.63 -43.36
CA THR A 32 45.18 36.20 -43.57
C THR A 32 43.98 35.82 -42.76
N ALA A 33 42.78 36.06 -43.30
CA ALA A 33 41.57 35.46 -42.80
C ALA A 33 41.70 33.95 -43.03
N GLN A 34 42.14 33.24 -42.01
CA GLN A 34 42.00 31.79 -41.97
C GLN A 34 40.49 31.49 -42.06
N VAL A 35 40.05 31.24 -43.26
CA VAL A 35 38.72 30.69 -43.55
C VAL A 35 38.77 29.25 -43.07
N PHE A 36 38.54 29.06 -41.76
CA PHE A 36 38.24 27.73 -41.23
C PHE A 36 37.02 27.23 -42.01
N PRO A 37 37.15 26.12 -42.74
CA PRO A 37 36.03 25.62 -43.53
C PRO A 37 34.84 25.40 -42.58
N ILE A 38 33.76 26.10 -42.85
CA ILE A 38 32.50 26.05 -42.02
C ILE A 38 32.12 24.61 -41.70
N ARG A 39 32.44 23.67 -42.58
CA ARG A 39 32.27 22.23 -42.36
C ARG A 39 33.03 21.70 -41.15
N THR A 40 34.26 22.14 -40.90
CA THR A 40 35.08 21.69 -39.76
C THR A 40 34.51 22.23 -38.44
N VAL A 41 34.06 23.47 -38.42
CA VAL A 41 33.44 24.08 -37.23
C VAL A 41 32.14 23.38 -36.89
N VAL A 42 31.28 23.11 -37.87
CA VAL A 42 30.03 22.37 -37.71
C VAL A 42 30.28 20.94 -37.20
N THR A 43 31.31 20.28 -37.73
CA THR A 43 31.65 18.91 -37.29
C THR A 43 32.19 18.90 -35.86
N CYS A 44 32.99 19.87 -35.45
CA CYS A 44 33.47 19.99 -34.07
C CYS A 44 32.35 20.29 -33.10
N VAL A 45 31.41 21.19 -33.43
CA VAL A 45 30.24 21.50 -32.59
C VAL A 45 29.35 20.27 -32.47
N ALA A 46 29.07 19.55 -33.57
CA ALA A 46 28.29 18.32 -33.56
C ALA A 46 28.94 17.23 -32.67
N ALA A 47 30.27 17.08 -32.75
CA ALA A 47 31.02 16.12 -31.93
C ALA A 47 30.93 16.46 -30.44
N VAL A 48 31.05 17.75 -30.06
CA VAL A 48 30.91 18.19 -28.68
C VAL A 48 29.48 17.94 -28.14
N TRP A 49 28.45 18.23 -28.98
CA TRP A 49 27.05 17.96 -28.62
C TRP A 49 26.78 16.46 -28.46
N LEU A 50 27.38 15.63 -29.31
CA LEU A 50 27.24 14.18 -29.22
C LEU A 50 27.88 13.64 -27.93
N VAL A 51 29.09 14.10 -27.60
CA VAL A 51 29.76 13.73 -26.36
C VAL A 51 28.95 14.19 -25.14
N ALA A 52 28.43 15.42 -25.14
CA ALA A 52 27.57 15.93 -24.06
C ALA A 52 26.29 15.11 -23.92
N ALA A 53 25.66 14.72 -25.04
CA ALA A 53 24.46 13.86 -25.04
C ALA A 53 24.77 12.45 -24.50
N VAL A 54 25.91 11.85 -24.85
CA VAL A 54 26.33 10.54 -24.33
C VAL A 54 26.61 10.61 -22.82
N VAL A 55 27.29 11.66 -22.36
CA VAL A 55 27.56 11.86 -20.93
C VAL A 55 26.24 12.08 -20.15
N ALA A 56 25.34 12.88 -20.70
CA ALA A 56 24.02 13.07 -20.10
C ALA A 56 23.22 11.75 -20.07
N ALA A 57 23.19 11.00 -21.17
CA ALA A 57 22.53 9.70 -21.24
C ALA A 57 23.13 8.69 -20.27
N ALA A 58 24.45 8.65 -20.11
CA ALA A 58 25.12 7.80 -19.12
C ALA A 58 24.77 8.22 -17.69
N TRP A 59 24.77 9.51 -17.39
CA TRP A 59 24.45 10.04 -16.06
C TRP A 59 22.99 9.76 -15.67
N PHE A 60 22.05 10.09 -16.55
CA PHE A 60 20.62 9.81 -16.32
C PHE A 60 20.31 8.32 -16.38
N GLY A 61 20.94 7.57 -17.31
CA GLY A 61 20.74 6.12 -17.46
C GLY A 61 21.19 5.34 -16.23
N VAL A 62 22.37 5.66 -15.67
CA VAL A 62 22.87 5.02 -14.44
C VAL A 62 21.95 5.33 -13.25
N GLY A 63 21.45 6.57 -13.14
CA GLY A 63 20.47 6.95 -12.11
C GLY A 63 19.18 6.15 -12.19
N TRP A 64 18.66 5.99 -13.40
CA TRP A 64 17.42 5.26 -13.66
C TRP A 64 17.55 3.75 -13.40
N VAL A 65 18.67 3.16 -13.84
CA VAL A 65 18.99 1.75 -13.58
C VAL A 65 19.17 1.50 -12.07
N ARG A 66 19.88 2.40 -11.36
CA ARG A 66 20.05 2.26 -9.91
C ARG A 66 18.72 2.36 -9.17
N ALA A 67 17.86 3.32 -9.52
CA ALA A 67 16.54 3.45 -8.90
C ALA A 67 15.69 2.19 -9.15
N GLY A 68 15.59 1.72 -10.39
CA GLY A 68 14.78 0.55 -10.74
C GLY A 68 15.28 -0.76 -10.11
N PHE A 69 16.59 -1.01 -10.14
CA PHE A 69 17.13 -2.28 -9.64
C PHE A 69 17.39 -2.33 -8.14
N PHE A 70 17.76 -1.21 -7.52
CA PHE A 70 18.16 -1.21 -6.09
C PHE A 70 17.10 -0.69 -5.14
N THR A 71 16.09 0.04 -5.64
CA THR A 71 15.05 0.63 -4.79
C THR A 71 13.67 0.07 -5.13
N ASP A 72 13.26 0.14 -6.38
CA ASP A 72 11.89 -0.16 -6.77
C ASP A 72 11.64 -1.67 -6.87
N ALA A 73 12.53 -2.44 -7.48
CA ALA A 73 12.36 -3.89 -7.61
C ALA A 73 12.36 -4.62 -6.25
N PRO A 74 13.28 -4.36 -5.30
CA PRO A 74 13.23 -4.99 -3.98
C PRO A 74 12.00 -4.57 -3.16
N ARG A 75 11.52 -3.33 -3.35
CA ARG A 75 10.30 -2.87 -2.67
C ARG A 75 9.04 -3.52 -3.25
N ALA A 76 8.95 -3.64 -4.57
CA ALA A 76 7.87 -4.36 -5.24
C ALA A 76 7.84 -5.83 -4.80
N GLN A 77 8.98 -6.52 -4.81
CA GLN A 77 9.10 -7.90 -4.34
C GLN A 77 8.69 -8.05 -2.86
N ALA A 78 9.10 -7.11 -2.00
CA ALA A 78 8.70 -7.15 -0.60
C ALA A 78 7.19 -6.97 -0.43
N ARG A 79 6.55 -6.10 -1.23
CA ARG A 79 5.09 -5.92 -1.24
C ARG A 79 4.36 -7.18 -1.68
N ASP A 80 4.79 -7.80 -2.76
CA ASP A 80 4.17 -9.01 -3.28
C ASP A 80 4.31 -10.16 -2.29
N SER A 81 5.50 -10.36 -1.73
CA SER A 81 5.73 -11.41 -0.73
C SER A 81 4.96 -11.18 0.58
N ALA A 82 4.85 -9.92 1.04
CA ALA A 82 4.05 -9.59 2.22
C ALA A 82 2.55 -9.82 1.97
N LEU A 83 2.06 -9.45 0.78
CA LEU A 83 0.66 -9.66 0.41
C LEU A 83 0.31 -11.13 0.29
N ASP A 84 1.19 -11.94 -0.31
CA ASP A 84 0.97 -13.38 -0.40
C ASP A 84 1.01 -14.06 0.98
N ALA A 85 1.92 -13.63 1.84
CA ALA A 85 1.95 -14.09 3.22
C ALA A 85 0.68 -13.69 4.00
N ALA A 86 0.16 -12.47 3.79
CA ALA A 86 -1.11 -12.05 4.40
C ALA A 86 -2.29 -12.91 3.94
N ARG A 87 -2.36 -13.25 2.66
CA ARG A 87 -3.38 -14.16 2.12
C ARG A 87 -3.27 -15.55 2.74
N GLN A 88 -2.06 -16.10 2.78
CA GLN A 88 -1.83 -17.42 3.36
C GLN A 88 -2.12 -17.43 4.87
N ALA A 89 -1.69 -16.42 5.60
CA ALA A 89 -2.00 -16.29 7.02
C ALA A 89 -3.51 -16.21 7.27
N ALA A 90 -4.23 -15.40 6.50
CA ALA A 90 -5.68 -15.30 6.62
C ALA A 90 -6.37 -16.64 6.36
N LEU A 91 -5.92 -17.42 5.37
CA LEU A 91 -6.44 -18.78 5.13
C LEU A 91 -6.16 -19.69 6.32
N ASN A 92 -4.92 -19.72 6.79
CA ASN A 92 -4.51 -20.61 7.89
C ASN A 92 -5.25 -20.25 9.20
N LEU A 93 -5.41 -18.96 9.48
CA LEU A 93 -6.10 -18.47 10.69
C LEU A 93 -7.63 -18.68 10.65
N SER A 94 -8.20 -18.75 9.44
CA SER A 94 -9.65 -18.89 9.24
C SER A 94 -10.11 -20.32 8.97
N SER A 95 -9.18 -21.27 8.86
CA SER A 95 -9.50 -22.67 8.51
C SER A 95 -9.27 -23.60 9.68
N MET A 96 -10.20 -24.57 9.89
CA MET A 96 -10.06 -25.62 10.90
C MET A 96 -10.60 -26.92 10.33
N ASN A 97 -9.80 -27.97 10.36
CA ASN A 97 -10.20 -29.31 9.98
C ASN A 97 -10.42 -30.16 11.26
N PRO A 98 -11.67 -30.58 11.58
CA PRO A 98 -11.95 -31.39 12.75
C PRO A 98 -11.34 -32.80 12.68
N ASP A 99 -11.02 -33.30 11.48
CA ASP A 99 -10.37 -34.60 11.29
C ASP A 99 -8.85 -34.54 11.50
N ASP A 100 -8.25 -33.31 11.42
CA ASP A 100 -6.84 -33.04 11.68
C ASP A 100 -6.71 -31.70 12.40
N VAL A 101 -7.14 -31.66 13.66
CA VAL A 101 -7.07 -30.48 14.49
C VAL A 101 -5.63 -30.08 14.75
N GLU A 102 -4.73 -31.05 14.99
CA GLU A 102 -3.33 -30.79 15.27
C GLU A 102 -2.61 -30.16 14.07
N GLY A 103 -2.86 -30.67 12.87
CA GLY A 103 -2.34 -30.09 11.61
C GLY A 103 -2.85 -28.68 11.40
N SER A 104 -4.14 -28.43 11.65
CA SER A 104 -4.73 -27.09 11.57
C SER A 104 -4.07 -26.11 12.54
N ILE A 105 -3.87 -26.50 13.78
CA ILE A 105 -3.18 -25.72 14.81
C ILE A 105 -1.74 -25.38 14.38
N LYS A 106 -0.99 -26.36 13.85
CA LYS A 106 0.37 -26.13 13.33
C LYS A 106 0.41 -25.14 12.18
N LEU A 107 -0.56 -25.20 11.29
CA LEU A 107 -0.67 -24.23 10.19
C LEU A 107 -0.95 -22.80 10.73
N MET A 108 -1.84 -22.67 11.72
CA MET A 108 -2.08 -21.39 12.39
C MET A 108 -0.79 -20.86 13.02
N GLN A 109 -0.11 -21.67 13.85
CA GLN A 109 1.15 -21.30 14.52
C GLN A 109 2.24 -20.89 13.53
N SER A 110 2.35 -21.59 12.40
CA SER A 110 3.35 -21.28 11.36
C SER A 110 3.19 -19.88 10.76
N SER A 111 1.96 -19.36 10.78
CA SER A 111 1.60 -18.05 10.25
C SER A 111 1.69 -16.91 11.26
N MET A 112 1.88 -17.24 12.54
CA MET A 112 1.93 -16.27 13.65
C MET A 112 3.35 -15.99 14.10
N THR A 113 3.53 -14.86 14.78
CA THR A 113 4.79 -14.50 15.48
C THR A 113 4.48 -13.56 16.64
N GLY A 114 5.50 -13.26 17.47
CA GLY A 114 5.39 -12.30 18.57
C GLY A 114 4.30 -12.64 19.57
N GLN A 115 3.67 -11.62 20.11
CA GLN A 115 2.63 -11.73 21.13
C GLN A 115 1.45 -12.61 20.70
N MET A 116 1.03 -12.51 19.43
CA MET A 116 -0.06 -13.34 18.91
C MET A 116 0.25 -14.84 19.02
N LEU A 117 1.48 -15.24 18.70
CA LEU A 117 1.91 -16.63 18.83
C LEU A 117 1.97 -17.07 20.30
N ASP A 118 2.46 -16.19 21.18
CA ASP A 118 2.55 -16.49 22.63
C ASP A 118 1.15 -16.67 23.24
N GLU A 119 0.20 -15.80 22.93
CA GLU A 119 -1.19 -15.90 23.37
C GLU A 119 -1.86 -17.16 22.81
N PHE A 120 -1.61 -17.48 21.55
CA PHE A 120 -2.12 -18.70 20.93
C PHE A 120 -1.59 -19.95 21.66
N ASN A 121 -0.29 -19.99 21.95
CA ASN A 121 0.35 -21.12 22.63
C ASN A 121 -0.20 -21.29 24.05
N GLN A 122 -0.44 -20.21 24.78
CA GLN A 122 -1.07 -20.25 26.11
C GLN A 122 -2.48 -20.83 26.08
N ASN A 123 -3.21 -20.65 24.98
CA ASN A 123 -4.57 -21.14 24.80
C ASN A 123 -4.67 -22.43 23.99
N HIS A 124 -3.53 -23.02 23.60
CA HIS A 124 -3.43 -24.15 22.70
C HIS A 124 -4.37 -25.31 23.07
N ASP A 125 -4.30 -25.79 24.31
CA ASP A 125 -5.07 -26.94 24.76
C ASP A 125 -6.59 -26.65 24.76
N ARG A 126 -6.98 -25.44 25.13
CA ARG A 126 -8.37 -25.01 25.08
C ARG A 126 -8.89 -24.93 23.64
N ILE A 127 -8.09 -24.38 22.71
CA ILE A 127 -8.43 -24.31 21.29
C ILE A 127 -8.59 -25.72 20.73
N LYS A 128 -7.65 -26.60 21.02
CA LYS A 128 -7.64 -28.00 20.59
C LYS A 128 -8.91 -28.74 21.10
N GLN A 129 -9.18 -28.65 22.40
CA GLN A 129 -10.37 -29.25 23.01
C GLN A 129 -11.66 -28.74 22.36
N THR A 130 -11.82 -27.42 22.23
CA THR A 130 -13.01 -26.82 21.62
C THR A 130 -13.20 -27.27 20.17
N ALA A 131 -12.13 -27.34 19.39
CA ALA A 131 -12.18 -27.81 18.01
C ALA A 131 -12.60 -29.29 17.90
N GLN A 132 -12.10 -30.15 18.78
CA GLN A 132 -12.45 -31.56 18.84
C GLN A 132 -13.90 -31.79 19.28
N GLU A 133 -14.37 -31.03 20.27
CA GLU A 133 -15.75 -31.15 20.78
C GLU A 133 -16.77 -30.62 19.78
N SER A 134 -16.51 -29.48 19.16
CA SER A 134 -17.43 -28.87 18.21
C SER A 134 -17.60 -29.66 16.91
N ARG A 135 -16.57 -30.39 16.51
CA ARG A 135 -16.48 -31.09 15.21
C ARG A 135 -16.85 -30.20 14.01
N THR A 136 -16.59 -28.92 14.17
CA THR A 136 -16.91 -27.91 13.16
C THR A 136 -15.74 -27.77 12.19
N ARG A 137 -16.02 -27.95 10.91
CA ARG A 137 -15.10 -27.64 9.82
C ARG A 137 -15.27 -26.18 9.44
N LEU A 138 -14.15 -25.47 9.38
CA LEU A 138 -14.08 -24.10 8.87
C LEU A 138 -13.22 -24.11 7.61
N ASP A 139 -13.83 -23.80 6.48
CA ASP A 139 -13.13 -23.62 5.21
C ASP A 139 -13.09 -22.14 4.86
N ALA A 140 -11.93 -21.65 4.46
CA ALA A 140 -11.71 -20.24 4.16
C ALA A 140 -11.37 -20.04 2.68
N LYS A 141 -11.87 -18.93 2.11
CA LYS A 141 -11.56 -18.49 0.75
C LYS A 141 -11.27 -16.99 0.76
N ILE A 142 -10.17 -16.57 0.16
CA ILE A 142 -9.86 -15.16 -0.01
C ILE A 142 -10.76 -14.57 -1.09
N LEU A 143 -11.51 -13.52 -0.74
CA LEU A 143 -12.31 -12.72 -1.67
C LEU A 143 -11.51 -11.53 -2.20
N GLY A 144 -10.63 -10.96 -1.38
CA GLY A 144 -9.75 -9.87 -1.74
C GLY A 144 -8.69 -9.62 -0.68
N ALA A 145 -7.55 -9.09 -1.09
CA ALA A 145 -6.50 -8.68 -0.18
C ALA A 145 -5.72 -7.50 -0.77
N SER A 146 -5.35 -6.57 0.08
CA SER A 146 -4.55 -5.40 -0.28
C SER A 146 -3.60 -5.05 0.84
N LEU A 147 -2.38 -4.68 0.47
CA LEU A 147 -1.42 -4.13 1.41
C LEU A 147 -1.76 -2.66 1.66
N THR A 148 -1.88 -2.26 2.91
CA THR A 148 -2.18 -0.88 3.32
C THR A 148 -0.90 -0.10 3.62
N SER A 149 0.12 -0.78 4.13
CA SER A 149 1.43 -0.18 4.38
C SER A 149 2.57 -1.18 4.21
N LEU A 150 3.74 -0.64 3.91
CA LEU A 150 5.03 -1.34 3.95
C LEU A 150 6.06 -0.31 4.41
N ASP A 151 6.81 -0.63 5.43
CA ASP A 151 7.84 0.25 5.97
C ASP A 151 9.05 0.41 5.04
N SER A 152 9.96 1.31 5.40
CA SER A 152 11.17 1.60 4.62
C SER A 152 12.19 0.46 4.68
N GLU A 153 12.26 -0.22 5.80
CA GLU A 153 13.15 -1.35 6.06
C GLU A 153 12.66 -2.64 5.37
N ARG A 154 11.41 -2.69 4.96
CA ARG A 154 10.77 -3.84 4.31
C ARG A 154 10.70 -5.07 5.18
N ASP A 155 10.49 -4.86 6.47
CA ASP A 155 10.36 -5.89 7.50
C ASP A 155 9.03 -5.83 8.26
N LYS A 156 8.24 -4.75 8.09
CA LYS A 156 6.88 -4.59 8.60
C LYS A 156 5.91 -4.19 7.51
N ALA A 157 4.72 -4.75 7.56
CA ALA A 157 3.66 -4.46 6.62
C ALA A 157 2.29 -4.58 7.30
N ALA A 158 1.31 -3.85 6.79
CA ALA A 158 -0.09 -4.07 7.16
C ALA A 158 -0.92 -4.39 5.93
N ALA A 159 -1.88 -5.29 6.08
CA ALA A 159 -2.77 -5.73 5.02
C ALA A 159 -4.22 -5.76 5.48
N ILE A 160 -5.14 -5.48 4.56
CA ILE A 160 -6.57 -5.78 4.72
C ILE A 160 -6.88 -7.01 3.88
N VAL A 161 -7.54 -7.99 4.49
CA VAL A 161 -7.96 -9.23 3.82
C VAL A 161 -9.45 -9.45 4.05
N VAL A 162 -10.16 -9.74 2.97
CA VAL A 162 -11.57 -10.12 2.99
C VAL A 162 -11.66 -11.61 2.73
N VAL A 163 -12.24 -12.33 3.68
CA VAL A 163 -12.33 -13.79 3.67
C VAL A 163 -13.80 -14.21 3.66
N GLN A 164 -14.14 -15.15 2.82
CA GLN A 164 -15.35 -15.96 2.99
C GLN A 164 -15.00 -17.17 3.84
N GLN A 165 -15.72 -17.36 4.92
CA GLN A 165 -15.57 -18.51 5.81
C GLN A 165 -16.84 -19.35 5.74
N THR A 166 -16.70 -20.62 5.41
CA THR A 166 -17.79 -21.58 5.36
C THR A 166 -17.70 -22.52 6.55
N GLN A 167 -18.74 -22.57 7.34
CA GLN A 167 -18.85 -23.40 8.53
C GLN A 167 -19.74 -24.59 8.25
N THR A 168 -19.20 -25.78 8.50
CA THR A 168 -19.92 -27.05 8.40
C THR A 168 -19.83 -27.78 9.74
N ALA A 169 -20.96 -28.05 10.36
CA ALA A 169 -21.05 -28.78 11.63
C ALA A 169 -22.09 -29.91 11.53
N PRO A 170 -21.99 -30.98 12.34
CA PRO A 170 -22.97 -32.05 12.37
C PRO A 170 -24.37 -31.52 12.72
N ASN A 171 -25.38 -31.92 11.98
CA ASN A 171 -26.80 -31.58 12.22
C ASN A 171 -27.14 -30.08 12.17
N VAL A 172 -26.27 -29.25 11.59
CA VAL A 172 -26.49 -27.82 11.38
C VAL A 172 -26.35 -27.53 9.88
N PRO A 173 -27.23 -26.70 9.29
CA PRO A 173 -27.07 -26.27 7.90
C PRO A 173 -25.72 -25.61 7.69
N VAL A 174 -25.11 -25.80 6.52
CA VAL A 174 -23.88 -25.10 6.14
C VAL A 174 -24.14 -23.61 6.12
N GLN A 175 -23.26 -22.85 6.71
CA GLN A 175 -23.35 -21.38 6.80
C GLN A 175 -22.10 -20.75 6.23
N SER A 176 -22.28 -19.67 5.49
CA SER A 176 -21.15 -18.90 4.93
C SER A 176 -21.20 -17.45 5.43
N PHE A 177 -20.02 -16.96 5.80
CA PHE A 177 -19.86 -15.61 6.34
C PHE A 177 -18.74 -14.90 5.58
N ARG A 178 -18.86 -13.58 5.48
CA ARG A 178 -17.78 -12.71 5.07
C ARG A 178 -17.19 -12.02 6.29
N ALA A 179 -15.89 -12.14 6.46
CA ALA A 179 -15.11 -11.43 7.46
C ALA A 179 -14.11 -10.51 6.75
N THR A 180 -13.83 -9.37 7.37
CA THR A 180 -12.75 -8.47 6.94
C THR A 180 -11.77 -8.33 8.10
N TRP A 181 -10.50 -8.55 7.83
CA TRP A 181 -9.44 -8.49 8.82
C TRP A 181 -8.37 -7.50 8.42
N THR A 182 -7.78 -6.84 9.41
CA THR A 182 -6.46 -6.21 9.30
C THR A 182 -5.44 -7.14 9.89
N LEU A 183 -4.36 -7.35 9.17
CA LEU A 183 -3.21 -8.16 9.58
C LEU A 183 -1.98 -7.27 9.62
N ASP A 184 -1.32 -7.21 10.76
CA ASP A 184 0.00 -6.64 10.89
C ASP A 184 1.02 -7.77 10.75
N LEU A 185 1.99 -7.56 9.85
CA LEU A 185 2.97 -8.56 9.49
C LEU A 185 4.37 -8.07 9.83
N SER A 186 5.17 -8.98 10.36
CA SER A 186 6.59 -8.78 10.62
C SER A 186 7.41 -9.86 9.93
N LYS A 187 8.59 -9.48 9.44
CA LYS A 187 9.50 -10.41 8.77
C LYS A 187 10.45 -11.04 9.77
N VAL A 188 10.31 -12.34 9.98
CA VAL A 188 11.10 -13.11 10.94
C VAL A 188 11.84 -14.22 10.20
N GLY A 189 13.17 -14.22 10.28
CA GLY A 189 14.01 -15.22 9.57
C GLY A 189 13.82 -15.19 8.05
N GLY A 190 13.50 -14.02 7.48
CA GLY A 190 13.26 -13.86 6.05
C GLY A 190 11.83 -14.17 5.60
N LEU A 191 10.97 -14.70 6.48
CA LEU A 191 9.58 -15.04 6.21
C LEU A 191 8.63 -14.00 6.83
N TRP A 192 7.60 -13.61 6.11
CA TRP A 192 6.53 -12.77 6.63
C TRP A 192 5.59 -13.59 7.51
N LYS A 193 5.30 -13.11 8.71
CA LYS A 193 4.38 -13.71 9.68
C LYS A 193 3.50 -12.65 10.29
N THR A 194 2.29 -13.04 10.72
CA THR A 194 1.35 -12.16 11.38
C THR A 194 1.69 -12.02 12.85
N ASP A 195 1.88 -10.80 13.33
CA ASP A 195 2.07 -10.48 14.75
C ASP A 195 0.80 -9.94 15.40
N GLN A 196 -0.16 -9.46 14.61
CA GLN A 196 -1.48 -9.02 15.08
C GLN A 196 -2.54 -9.21 14.00
N ALA A 197 -3.73 -9.66 14.42
CA ALA A 197 -4.91 -9.79 13.57
C ALA A 197 -6.14 -9.18 14.25
N ASN A 198 -6.79 -8.22 13.58
CA ASN A 198 -7.96 -7.54 14.09
C ASN A 198 -9.13 -7.68 13.12
N SER A 199 -10.32 -7.97 13.63
CA SER A 199 -11.52 -7.99 12.80
C SER A 199 -12.02 -6.57 12.54
N LEU A 200 -12.28 -6.27 11.28
CA LEU A 200 -12.93 -5.03 10.85
C LEU A 200 -14.43 -5.28 10.68
N GLY A 201 -15.18 -4.94 11.72
CA GLY A 201 -16.64 -5.09 11.72
C GLY A 201 -17.10 -6.50 12.09
N GLN A 202 -18.39 -6.74 11.87
CA GLN A 202 -19.05 -8.00 12.20
C GLN A 202 -18.97 -8.99 11.02
N LEU A 203 -19.12 -10.27 11.34
CA LEU A 203 -19.31 -11.33 10.32
C LEU A 203 -20.64 -11.09 9.60
N VAL A 204 -20.60 -11.03 8.27
CA VAL A 204 -21.77 -10.83 7.42
C VAL A 204 -22.19 -12.17 6.84
N PRO A 205 -23.39 -12.71 7.16
CA PRO A 205 -23.90 -13.92 6.54
C PRO A 205 -24.06 -13.75 5.03
N LEU A 206 -23.62 -14.73 4.26
CA LEU A 206 -23.73 -14.73 2.80
C LEU A 206 -24.95 -15.52 2.28
N ASP A 207 -25.47 -16.43 3.08
CA ASP A 207 -26.56 -17.32 2.68
C ASP A 207 -27.94 -16.64 2.70
N ASN A 208 -28.02 -15.39 3.19
CA ASN A 208 -29.22 -14.56 3.21
C ASN A 208 -29.20 -13.45 2.13
N ALA A 209 -28.64 -13.68 0.95
CA ALA A 209 -28.59 -12.69 -0.13
C ALA A 209 -29.97 -12.23 -0.65
N GLY A 210 -31.08 -12.66 -0.02
CA GLY A 210 -32.46 -12.25 -0.35
C GLY A 210 -33.21 -11.54 0.79
N SER A 211 -32.64 -11.45 1.99
CA SER A 211 -33.24 -10.70 3.09
C SER A 211 -32.54 -9.38 3.31
N THR A 212 -33.19 -8.30 2.94
CA THR A 212 -32.84 -6.94 3.39
C THR A 212 -33.06 -6.87 4.91
N ALA A 213 -32.20 -7.51 5.68
CA ALA A 213 -32.14 -7.25 7.10
C ALA A 213 -31.40 -5.92 7.29
N SER A 214 -32.14 -4.88 7.65
CA SER A 214 -31.61 -3.65 8.24
C SER A 214 -30.54 -4.02 9.26
N PRO A 215 -29.42 -3.27 9.34
CA PRO A 215 -28.43 -3.51 10.38
C PRO A 215 -29.11 -3.29 11.73
N GLN A 216 -29.49 -4.39 12.37
CA GLN A 216 -29.88 -4.37 13.77
C GLN A 216 -28.60 -4.05 14.54
N GLN A 217 -28.52 -2.82 14.94
CA GLN A 217 -27.47 -2.27 15.77
C GLN A 217 -27.45 -3.10 17.06
N ALA A 218 -26.60 -4.12 17.09
CA ALA A 218 -26.30 -4.84 18.31
C ALA A 218 -25.69 -3.82 19.27
N ALA A 219 -26.38 -3.58 20.38
CA ALA A 219 -25.86 -2.79 21.47
C ALA A 219 -24.44 -3.30 21.81
N PRO A 220 -23.46 -2.41 22.03
CA PRO A 220 -22.14 -2.84 22.42
C PRO A 220 -22.26 -3.65 23.70
N SER A 221 -21.89 -4.92 23.65
CA SER A 221 -21.67 -5.73 24.85
C SER A 221 -20.64 -4.98 25.68
N ALA A 222 -21.10 -4.41 26.78
CA ALA A 222 -20.27 -3.71 27.73
C ALA A 222 -19.17 -4.68 28.19
N GLN A 223 -17.97 -4.48 27.69
CA GLN A 223 -16.78 -5.03 28.29
C GLN A 223 -16.75 -4.54 29.73
N PRO A 224 -16.57 -5.39 30.77
CA PRO A 224 -16.40 -4.92 32.12
C PRO A 224 -15.13 -4.06 32.17
N GLY A 225 -15.30 -2.74 32.11
CA GLY A 225 -14.25 -1.79 32.43
C GLY A 225 -13.79 -1.99 33.87
N PRO A 226 -12.55 -1.65 34.23
CA PRO A 226 -12.08 -1.71 35.61
C PRO A 226 -13.00 -0.88 36.47
N ALA A 227 -13.47 -1.51 37.59
CA ALA A 227 -14.36 -0.93 38.55
C ALA A 227 -13.81 0.42 39.05
N THR A 228 -14.48 1.49 38.67
CA THR A 228 -14.31 2.79 39.35
C THR A 228 -14.77 2.64 40.80
N PRO A 229 -13.98 3.05 41.79
CA PRO A 229 -14.42 2.99 43.18
C PRO A 229 -15.69 3.82 43.36
N ALA A 230 -16.72 3.24 43.97
CA ALA A 230 -17.94 3.92 44.29
C ALA A 230 -17.66 5.14 45.17
N PRO A 231 -18.31 6.29 44.94
CA PRO A 231 -18.22 7.40 45.86
C PRO A 231 -18.83 7.00 47.20
N ALA A 232 -18.10 7.28 48.27
CA ALA A 232 -18.55 7.08 49.65
C ALA A 232 -19.90 7.76 49.90
N PRO A 233 -20.81 7.13 50.64
CA PRO A 233 -22.09 7.77 51.00
C PRO A 233 -21.81 9.03 51.84
N SER A 234 -22.34 10.16 51.38
CA SER A 234 -22.36 11.42 52.10
C SER A 234 -23.01 11.21 53.46
N GLY A 235 -22.22 11.44 54.50
CA GLY A 235 -22.68 11.31 55.86
C GLY A 235 -23.87 12.21 56.14
N THR A 236 -24.87 11.65 56.78
CA THR A 236 -26.01 12.31 57.37
C THR A 236 -25.54 13.39 58.37
N PRO A 237 -26.06 14.62 58.33
CA PRO A 237 -25.71 15.62 59.33
C PRO A 237 -26.18 15.18 60.72
N ALA A 238 -25.29 15.25 61.70
CA ALA A 238 -25.58 15.01 63.07
C ALA A 238 -26.60 16.05 63.59
N PRO A 239 -27.59 15.64 64.44
CA PRO A 239 -28.50 16.58 65.04
C PRO A 239 -27.79 17.46 66.11
N ALA A 240 -28.12 18.76 66.07
CA ALA A 240 -27.61 19.79 66.97
C ALA A 240 -27.89 19.41 68.43
N PRO A 241 -26.99 19.79 69.35
CA PRO A 241 -27.23 19.53 70.78
C PRO A 241 -28.37 20.42 71.34
N GLN A 242 -29.37 19.80 71.93
CA GLN A 242 -30.42 20.48 72.65
C GLN A 242 -29.86 21.02 73.96
N SER A 243 -30.03 22.31 74.14
CA SER A 243 -29.77 23.01 75.38
C SER A 243 -30.72 22.54 76.44
N GLN A 244 -30.27 21.95 77.52
CA GLN A 244 -31.05 21.74 78.73
C GLN A 244 -31.05 23.05 79.53
N PRO A 245 -32.28 23.47 80.09
CA PRO A 245 -32.33 24.56 81.01
C PRO A 245 -31.97 24.06 82.42
N GLY A 246 -31.11 24.80 83.10
CA GLY A 246 -30.72 24.59 84.47
C GLY A 246 -31.83 24.87 85.52
N SER A 247 -31.76 24.16 86.61
CA SER A 247 -32.25 24.51 87.92
C SER A 247 -31.10 24.36 88.88
#